data_cd653f194f7e2518380c5e0c5097fa05
#
_entry.id   cd653f194f7e2518380c5e0c5097fa05
#
_cell.length_a   1.000
_cell.length_b   1.000
_cell.length_c   1.000
_cell.angle_alpha   90.00
_cell.angle_beta   90.00
_cell.angle_gamma   90.00
#
_symmetry.space_group_name_H-M   'P 1'
#
loop_
_entity.id
_entity.type
_entity.pdbx_description
1 polymer ?
#
loop_
_entity_poly.entity_id
_entity_poly.type
_entity_poly.pdbx_seq_one_letter_code
_entity_poly.pdbx_strand_id
1 'polypeptide(L)'
;NAYPSQLSGGEQQRIAIARALVRNPDILIADEPSGNLDPETSMGIFRLLERANMYGTTVVVATHARQIVDSMRKRVIELRHGSVVRDVRRGAYDH
;
A
#
# COMPACT_ATOMS: atom_id res chain seq x y z
N ASN A 1 1.33 22.16 -17.34
CA ASN A 1 0.80 20.86 -17.61
C ASN A 1 1.85 19.79 -17.67
N ALA A 2 1.80 18.86 -16.76
CA ALA A 2 2.75 17.78 -16.76
C ALA A 2 2.25 16.65 -17.65
N TYR A 3 3.11 16.16 -18.51
CA TYR A 3 2.86 14.93 -19.22
C TYR A 3 3.16 13.75 -18.29
N PRO A 4 2.61 12.56 -18.53
CA PRO A 4 2.88 11.42 -17.68
C PRO A 4 4.37 11.15 -17.47
N SER A 5 5.17 11.39 -18.49
CA SER A 5 6.61 11.19 -18.40
C SER A 5 7.29 12.22 -17.49
N GLN A 6 6.61 13.29 -17.14
CA GLN A 6 7.15 14.36 -16.30
C GLN A 6 6.68 14.26 -14.86
N LEU A 7 5.75 13.36 -14.58
CA LEU A 7 5.25 13.18 -13.22
C LEU A 7 6.26 12.41 -12.39
N SER A 8 6.31 12.71 -11.09
CA SER A 8 7.13 11.92 -10.17
C SER A 8 6.56 10.51 -10.04
N GLY A 9 7.38 9.58 -9.55
CA GLY A 9 6.93 8.22 -9.32
C GLY A 9 5.75 8.17 -8.35
N GLY A 10 5.77 9.02 -7.32
CA GLY A 10 4.69 9.08 -6.35
C GLY A 10 3.39 9.60 -6.95
N GLU A 11 3.47 10.61 -7.80
CA GLU A 11 2.29 11.13 -8.47
C GLU A 11 1.70 10.11 -9.43
N GLN A 12 2.54 9.41 -10.17
CA GLN A 12 2.08 8.36 -11.08
C GLN A 12 1.39 7.24 -10.31
N GLN A 13 1.94 6.87 -9.17
CA GLN A 13 1.36 5.82 -8.35
C GLN A 13 0.03 6.24 -7.76
N ARG A 14 -0.07 7.47 -7.28
CA ARG A 14 -1.35 8.00 -6.77
C ARG A 14 -2.43 8.00 -7.84
N ILE A 15 -2.07 8.40 -9.06
CA ILE A 15 -3.01 8.42 -10.17
C ILE A 15 -3.46 7.00 -10.49
N ALA A 16 -2.55 6.05 -10.51
CA ALA A 16 -2.89 4.66 -10.79
C ALA A 16 -3.86 4.10 -9.74
N ILE A 17 -3.61 4.37 -8.47
CA ILE A 17 -4.48 3.92 -7.39
C ILE A 17 -5.84 4.62 -7.48
N ALA A 18 -5.85 5.92 -7.73
CA ALA A 18 -7.09 6.67 -7.85
C ALA A 18 -7.96 6.16 -8.98
N ARG A 19 -7.35 5.82 -10.12
CA ARG A 19 -8.08 5.25 -11.24
C ARG A 19 -8.70 3.91 -10.90
N ALA A 20 -7.97 3.08 -10.18
CA ALA A 20 -8.49 1.80 -9.73
C ALA A 20 -9.69 2.00 -8.81
N LEU A 21 -9.61 3.00 -7.91
CA LEU A 21 -10.67 3.25 -6.94
C LEU A 21 -11.93 3.84 -7.54
N VAL A 22 -11.81 4.54 -8.66
CA VAL A 22 -13.00 5.10 -9.35
C VAL A 22 -13.98 3.99 -9.72
N ARG A 23 -13.48 2.80 -9.95
CA ARG A 23 -14.33 1.65 -10.27
C ARG A 23 -14.99 1.03 -9.04
N ASN A 24 -14.70 1.55 -7.86
CA ASN A 24 -15.25 1.06 -6.60
C ASN A 24 -15.06 -0.45 -6.46
N PRO A 25 -13.82 -0.95 -6.50
CA PRO A 25 -13.57 -2.38 -6.48
C PRO A 25 -13.82 -2.98 -5.10
N ASP A 26 -14.16 -4.25 -5.06
CA ASP A 26 -14.24 -4.98 -3.79
C ASP A 26 -12.86 -5.26 -3.22
N ILE A 27 -11.91 -5.51 -4.09
CA ILE A 27 -10.54 -5.86 -3.70
C ILE A 27 -9.55 -5.04 -4.52
N LEU A 28 -8.56 -4.48 -3.85
CA LEU A 28 -7.45 -3.79 -4.48
C LEU A 28 -6.16 -4.43 -4.01
N ILE A 29 -5.31 -4.83 -4.94
CA ILE A 29 -4.02 -5.44 -4.64
C ILE A 29 -2.93 -4.48 -5.08
N ALA A 30 -2.05 -4.12 -4.17
CA ALA A 30 -0.93 -3.23 -4.46
C ALA A 30 0.38 -3.93 -4.10
N ASP A 31 1.30 -3.98 -5.05
CA ASP A 31 2.60 -4.61 -4.88
C ASP A 31 3.67 -3.54 -4.80
N GLU A 32 4.28 -3.41 -3.62
CA GLU A 32 5.28 -2.38 -3.32
C GLU A 32 4.83 -1.02 -3.81
N PRO A 33 3.66 -0.53 -3.34
CA PRO A 33 3.10 0.70 -3.90
C PRO A 33 3.93 1.94 -3.65
N SER A 34 4.80 1.91 -2.65
CA SER A 34 5.68 3.05 -2.39
C SER A 34 7.01 2.95 -3.15
N GLY A 35 7.41 1.75 -3.58
CA GLY A 35 8.64 1.56 -4.34
C GLY A 35 9.83 2.26 -3.72
N ASN A 36 10.56 3.02 -4.52
CA ASN A 36 11.74 3.77 -4.07
C ASN A 36 11.41 5.22 -3.75
N LEU A 37 10.21 5.48 -3.30
CA LEU A 37 9.76 6.84 -3.02
C LEU A 37 10.24 7.31 -1.65
N ASP A 38 10.28 8.63 -1.47
CA ASP A 38 10.63 9.20 -0.20
C ASP A 38 9.55 8.88 0.86
N PRO A 39 9.90 8.98 2.14
CA PRO A 39 8.94 8.60 3.20
C PRO A 39 7.63 9.36 3.18
N GLU A 40 7.67 10.65 2.90
CA GLU A 40 6.46 11.46 2.91
C GLU A 40 5.51 11.06 1.78
N THR A 41 6.05 10.87 0.58
CA THR A 41 5.25 10.43 -0.56
C THR A 41 4.71 9.03 -0.33
N SER A 42 5.52 8.14 0.25
CA SER A 42 5.10 6.79 0.59
C SER A 42 3.92 6.80 1.54
N MET A 43 3.98 7.61 2.59
CA MET A 43 2.87 7.71 3.53
C MET A 43 1.60 8.23 2.87
N GLY A 44 1.74 9.16 1.92
CA GLY A 44 0.59 9.65 1.16
C GLY A 44 -0.11 8.53 0.40
N ILE A 45 0.66 7.64 -0.20
CA ILE A 45 0.11 6.50 -0.93
C ILE A 45 -0.61 5.54 0.02
N PHE A 46 0.00 5.23 1.16
CA PHE A 46 -0.61 4.30 2.12
C PHE A 46 -1.86 4.90 2.76
N ARG A 47 -1.89 6.21 2.98
CA ARG A 47 -3.11 6.87 3.47
C ARG A 47 -4.24 6.77 2.47
N LEU A 48 -3.93 6.87 1.19
CA LEU A 48 -4.94 6.69 0.15
C LEU A 48 -5.51 5.29 0.16
N LEU A 49 -4.65 4.29 0.32
CA LEU A 49 -5.08 2.89 0.42
C LEU A 49 -5.92 2.66 1.68
N GLU A 50 -5.54 3.27 2.78
CA GLU A 50 -6.30 3.16 4.02
C GLU A 50 -7.69 3.77 3.87
N ARG A 51 -7.81 4.90 3.20
CA ARG A 51 -9.09 5.50 2.91
C ARG A 51 -9.98 4.57 2.10
N ALA A 52 -9.41 3.94 1.07
CA ALA A 52 -10.16 2.99 0.27
C ALA A 52 -10.72 1.87 1.12
N ASN A 53 -9.92 1.37 2.06
CA ASN A 53 -10.35 0.33 2.98
C ASN A 53 -11.49 0.82 3.87
N MET A 54 -11.40 2.06 4.34
CA MET A 54 -12.46 2.63 5.17
C MET A 54 -13.79 2.72 4.43
N TYR A 55 -13.75 2.88 3.13
CA TYR A 55 -14.96 2.96 2.30
C TYR A 55 -15.41 1.63 1.73
N GLY A 56 -14.84 0.54 2.22
CA GLY A 56 -15.34 -0.79 1.92
C GLY A 56 -14.51 -1.64 0.98
N THR A 57 -13.41 -1.10 0.44
CA THR A 57 -12.52 -1.89 -0.41
C THR A 57 -11.59 -2.72 0.46
N THR A 58 -11.49 -4.01 0.18
CA THR A 58 -10.47 -4.85 0.80
C THR A 58 -9.14 -4.56 0.11
N VAL A 59 -8.15 -4.14 0.89
CA VAL A 59 -6.85 -3.75 0.34
C VAL A 59 -5.79 -4.76 0.79
N VAL A 60 -5.08 -5.31 -0.18
CA VAL A 60 -3.96 -6.22 0.07
C VAL A 60 -2.70 -5.55 -0.43
N VAL A 61 -1.72 -5.39 0.44
CA VAL A 61 -0.47 -4.71 0.11
C VAL A 61 0.70 -5.65 0.35
N ALA A 62 1.52 -5.83 -0.67
CA ALA A 62 2.80 -6.53 -0.53
C ALA A 62 3.89 -5.48 -0.41
N THR A 63 4.62 -5.49 0.70
CA THR A 63 5.64 -4.48 0.94
C THR A 63 6.72 -4.99 1.88
N HIS A 64 7.91 -4.41 1.75
CA HIS A 64 9.03 -4.60 2.67
C HIS A 64 9.20 -3.41 3.61
N ALA A 65 8.32 -2.43 3.53
CA ALA A 65 8.45 -1.20 4.29
C ALA A 65 7.99 -1.40 5.73
N ARG A 66 8.87 -1.91 6.59
CA ARG A 66 8.55 -2.27 7.98
C ARG A 66 7.98 -1.12 8.77
N GLN A 67 8.55 0.06 8.63
CA GLN A 67 8.08 1.22 9.39
C GLN A 67 6.64 1.57 9.06
N ILE A 68 6.29 1.47 7.80
CA ILE A 68 4.92 1.74 7.37
C ILE A 68 3.98 0.67 7.89
N VAL A 69 4.37 -0.59 7.78
CA VAL A 69 3.57 -1.70 8.27
C VAL A 69 3.29 -1.52 9.77
N ASP A 70 4.32 -1.21 10.54
CA ASP A 70 4.18 -1.03 11.98
C ASP A 70 3.27 0.15 12.31
N SER A 71 3.39 1.24 11.56
CA SER A 71 2.62 2.45 11.86
C SER A 71 1.13 2.28 11.55
N MET A 72 0.79 1.45 10.61
CA MET A 72 -0.61 1.28 10.19
C MET A 72 -1.38 0.29 11.04
N ARG A 73 -0.71 -0.58 11.74
CA ARG A 73 -1.31 -1.57 12.65
C ARG A 73 -2.41 -2.40 12.02
N LYS A 74 -2.17 -2.84 10.81
CA LYS A 74 -3.07 -3.74 10.11
C LYS A 74 -2.61 -5.17 10.27
N ARG A 75 -3.40 -6.11 9.78
CA ARG A 75 -3.00 -7.51 9.77
C ARG A 75 -1.74 -7.70 8.93
N VAL A 76 -0.79 -8.42 9.45
CA VAL A 76 0.48 -8.68 8.77
C VAL A 76 0.63 -10.17 8.55
N ILE A 77 0.87 -10.56 7.30
CA ILE A 77 1.18 -11.93 6.94
C ILE A 77 2.58 -11.92 6.35
N GLU A 78 3.49 -12.63 6.99
CA GLU A 78 4.87 -12.72 6.51
C GLU A 78 5.08 -14.02 5.76
N LEU A 79 5.62 -13.89 4.56
CA LEU A 79 5.91 -15.04 3.70
C LEU A 79 7.41 -15.23 3.55
N ARG A 80 7.85 -16.48 3.61
CA ARG A 80 9.23 -16.85 3.29
C ARG A 80 9.21 -18.12 2.45
N HIS A 81 9.87 -18.04 1.31
CA HIS A 81 9.96 -19.18 0.40
C HIS A 81 8.60 -19.78 0.06
N GLY A 82 7.61 -18.90 -0.09
CA GLY A 82 6.26 -19.30 -0.46
C GLY A 82 5.40 -19.81 0.68
N SER A 83 5.91 -19.79 1.91
CA SER A 83 5.16 -20.27 3.07
C SER A 83 4.86 -19.14 4.04
N VAL A 84 3.71 -19.22 4.69
CA VAL A 84 3.36 -18.28 5.74
C VAL A 84 4.13 -18.63 7.00
N VAL A 85 4.96 -17.70 7.48
CA VAL A 85 5.74 -17.93 8.70
C VAL A 85 5.21 -17.08 9.86
N ARG A 86 4.35 -16.13 9.60
CA ARG A 86 3.76 -15.30 10.65
C ARG A 86 2.46 -14.72 10.16
N ASP A 87 1.49 -14.62 11.05
CA ASP A 87 0.21 -13.98 10.79
C ASP A 87 -0.21 -13.27 12.06
N VAL A 88 -0.13 -11.94 12.05
CA VAL A 88 -0.41 -11.11 13.22
C VAL A 88 -1.53 -10.15 12.88
N ARG A 89 -2.58 -10.15 13.67
CA ARG A 89 -3.79 -9.41 13.35
C ARG A 89 -3.64 -7.90 13.36
N ARG A 90 -2.94 -7.37 14.34
CA ARG A 90 -2.73 -5.93 14.47
C ARG A 90 -1.28 -5.70 14.75
N GLY A 91 -0.49 -6.46 14.07
CA GLY A 91 0.84 -6.55 14.47
C GLY A 91 1.69 -5.45 13.98
N ALA A 92 2.77 -5.31 14.66
CA ALA A 92 3.94 -4.77 14.11
C ALA A 92 4.61 -5.86 13.27
N TYR A 93 5.39 -5.42 12.32
CA TYR A 93 6.02 -6.33 11.40
C TYR A 93 6.96 -7.30 12.12
N ASP A 94 7.60 -6.83 13.17
CA ASP A 94 8.68 -7.56 13.78
C ASP A 94 8.60 -7.53 15.29
N HIS A 95 8.03 -8.56 15.86
CA HIS A 95 8.00 -8.70 17.32
C HIS A 95 8.11 -10.16 17.74
#